data_2b06b69411a35f059158674615da648d
#
_entry.id   2b06b69411a35f059158674615da648d
#
_cell.length_a   1.000
_cell.length_b   1.000
_cell.length_c   1.000
_cell.angle_alpha   90.00
_cell.angle_beta   90.00
_cell.angle_gamma   90.00
#
_symmetry.space_group_name_H-M   'P 1'
#
loop_
_entity.id
_entity.type
_entity.pdbx_description
1 polymer ?
#
loop_
_entity_poly.entity_id
_entity_poly.type
_entity_poly.pdbx_seq_one_letter_code
_entity_poly.pdbx_strand_id
1 'polypeptide(L)'
;MQFWEMFRKYHYLSNSFNKAARVFIALCNGVLCGFTAVLPFPHPYKKNTYRLHRTVVFPDFQGIGIGTALTDFVAEIYKKEGRKMIITTSNPACIHALKKSNKWRTTHIGRVSKLGKTSFYNGIISNNRITFSFEYL
;
A
#
# COMPACT_ATOMS: atom_id res chain seq x y z
N MET A 1 -4.75 8.13 -16.47
CA MET A 1 -5.54 6.88 -16.29
C MET A 1 -5.15 5.75 -17.22
N GLN A 2 -4.38 6.03 -18.24
CA GLN A 2 -3.91 5.01 -19.20
C GLN A 2 -3.18 3.85 -18.51
N PHE A 3 -2.35 4.13 -17.50
CA PHE A 3 -1.60 3.09 -16.79
C PHE A 3 -2.49 2.20 -15.91
N TRP A 4 -3.58 2.71 -15.37
CA TRP A 4 -4.48 1.92 -14.55
C TRP A 4 -5.13 0.80 -15.34
N GLU A 5 -5.52 1.04 -16.58
CA GLU A 5 -6.12 0.01 -17.42
C GLU A 5 -5.18 -1.20 -17.62
N MET A 6 -3.87 -0.94 -17.72
CA MET A 6 -2.86 -1.99 -17.82
C MET A 6 -2.72 -2.82 -16.55
N PHE A 7 -2.88 -2.20 -15.38
CA PHE A 7 -2.68 -2.84 -14.09
C PHE A 7 -3.95 -3.42 -13.47
N ARG A 8 -5.11 -2.99 -13.91
CA ARG A 8 -6.40 -3.33 -13.29
C ARG A 8 -6.60 -4.83 -13.08
N LYS A 9 -6.23 -5.65 -14.06
CA LYS A 9 -6.38 -7.11 -14.00
C LYS A 9 -5.51 -7.79 -12.95
N TYR A 10 -4.44 -7.14 -12.51
CA TYR A 10 -3.51 -7.68 -11.51
C TYR A 10 -3.86 -7.26 -10.09
N HIS A 11 -4.86 -6.41 -9.92
CA HIS A 11 -5.27 -5.93 -8.61
C HIS A 11 -6.38 -6.82 -8.04
N TYR A 12 -6.05 -7.61 -7.01
CA TYR A 12 -6.93 -8.64 -6.50
C TYR A 12 -8.09 -8.17 -5.61
N LEU A 13 -8.02 -6.95 -5.05
CA LEU A 13 -9.06 -6.45 -4.14
C LEU A 13 -10.15 -5.65 -4.83
N SER A 14 -9.82 -4.92 -5.89
CA SER A 14 -10.77 -4.05 -6.59
C SER A 14 -10.26 -3.71 -7.98
N ASN A 15 -11.16 -3.66 -8.93
CA ASN A 15 -10.90 -3.20 -10.29
C ASN A 15 -11.14 -1.68 -10.45
N SER A 16 -11.54 -1.00 -9.39
CA SER A 16 -11.75 0.44 -9.40
C SER A 16 -10.50 1.21 -9.01
N PHE A 17 -10.34 2.41 -9.55
CA PHE A 17 -9.25 3.32 -9.24
C PHE A 17 -9.78 4.59 -8.58
N ASN A 18 -9.18 4.99 -7.46
CA ASN A 18 -9.52 6.24 -6.81
C ASN A 18 -8.87 7.40 -7.52
N LYS A 19 -9.66 8.26 -8.13
CA LYS A 19 -9.20 9.40 -8.92
C LYS A 19 -8.45 10.47 -8.12
N ALA A 20 -8.58 10.47 -6.79
CA ALA A 20 -7.83 11.37 -5.91
C ALA A 20 -6.40 10.90 -5.65
N ALA A 21 -6.03 9.71 -6.09
CA ALA A 21 -4.71 9.15 -5.85
C ALA A 21 -3.64 9.81 -6.72
N ARG A 22 -2.49 10.11 -6.10
CA ARG A 22 -1.25 10.43 -6.82
C ARG A 22 -0.54 9.13 -7.15
N VAL A 23 -0.22 8.94 -8.43
CA VAL A 23 0.35 7.69 -8.93
C VAL A 23 1.81 7.89 -9.29
N PHE A 24 2.64 6.92 -8.89
CA PHE A 24 4.05 6.81 -9.24
C PHE A 24 4.25 5.51 -10.00
N ILE A 25 4.99 5.56 -11.09
CA ILE A 25 5.27 4.38 -11.91
C ILE A 25 6.75 3.99 -11.80
N ALA A 26 7.02 2.71 -11.95
CA ALA A 26 8.37 2.17 -12.02
C ALA A 26 8.65 1.67 -13.44
N LEU A 27 9.78 2.09 -13.99
CA LEU A 27 10.28 1.64 -15.29
C LEU A 27 11.58 0.86 -15.10
N CYS A 28 11.69 -0.27 -15.77
CA CYS A 28 12.89 -1.07 -15.84
C CYS A 28 13.38 -1.07 -17.29
N ASN A 29 14.52 -0.41 -17.56
CA ASN A 29 15.04 -0.26 -18.94
C ASN A 29 13.99 0.28 -19.92
N GLY A 30 13.19 1.26 -19.49
CA GLY A 30 12.13 1.85 -20.30
C GLY A 30 10.83 1.04 -20.36
N VAL A 31 10.77 -0.12 -19.72
CA VAL A 31 9.59 -0.99 -19.66
C VAL A 31 8.84 -0.76 -18.36
N LEU A 32 7.54 -0.53 -18.45
CA LEU A 32 6.68 -0.37 -17.27
C LEU A 32 6.62 -1.67 -16.47
N CYS A 33 7.10 -1.65 -15.23
CA CYS A 33 7.15 -2.84 -14.37
C CYS A 33 6.26 -2.77 -13.13
N GLY A 34 5.81 -1.59 -12.74
CA GLY A 34 4.93 -1.46 -11.59
C GLY A 34 4.44 -0.04 -11.36
N PHE A 35 3.53 0.11 -10.41
CA PHE A 35 3.08 1.42 -9.95
C PHE A 35 2.68 1.38 -8.48
N THR A 36 2.65 2.55 -7.84
CA THR A 36 2.04 2.72 -6.52
C THR A 36 1.14 3.96 -6.53
N ALA A 37 0.07 3.91 -5.75
CA ALA A 37 -0.89 4.98 -5.60
C ALA A 37 -0.92 5.47 -4.15
N VAL A 38 -0.89 6.78 -3.97
CA VAL A 38 -0.88 7.44 -2.67
C VAL A 38 -2.14 8.26 -2.51
N LEU A 39 -2.78 8.12 -1.35
CA LEU A 39 -3.97 8.88 -0.97
C LEU A 39 -3.70 9.69 0.29
N PRO A 40 -4.31 10.87 0.44
CA PRO A 40 -4.37 11.54 1.73
C PRO A 40 -5.00 10.62 2.77
N PHE A 41 -4.47 10.67 3.99
CA PHE A 41 -5.03 9.97 5.14
C PHE A 41 -5.60 10.99 6.12
N PRO A 42 -6.87 11.39 5.97
CA PRO A 42 -7.50 12.35 6.88
C PRO A 42 -7.67 11.72 8.25
N HIS A 43 -7.01 12.30 9.24
CA HIS A 43 -7.08 11.85 10.62
C HIS A 43 -7.08 13.04 11.57
N PRO A 44 -7.95 13.09 12.61
CA PRO A 44 -8.07 14.25 13.50
C PRO A 44 -6.75 14.63 14.17
N TYR A 45 -5.92 13.65 14.52
CA TYR A 45 -4.69 13.85 15.27
C TYR A 45 -3.41 13.70 14.45
N LYS A 46 -3.51 13.22 13.20
CA LYS A 46 -2.35 12.99 12.31
C LYS A 46 -2.45 13.90 11.10
N LYS A 47 -1.88 15.08 11.21
CA LYS A 47 -1.83 16.06 10.11
C LYS A 47 -0.74 15.66 9.10
N ASN A 48 -0.91 16.07 7.85
CA ASN A 48 0.05 15.83 6.76
C ASN A 48 0.45 14.36 6.59
N THR A 49 -0.50 13.45 6.82
CA THR A 49 -0.29 12.01 6.68
C THR A 49 -0.91 11.51 5.38
N TYR A 50 -0.14 10.70 4.67
CA TYR A 50 -0.54 10.07 3.41
C TYR A 50 -0.38 8.56 3.54
N ARG A 51 -1.19 7.83 2.81
CA ARG A 51 -1.18 6.37 2.81
C ARG A 51 -0.82 5.84 1.44
N LEU A 52 0.14 4.92 1.39
CA LEU A 52 0.33 4.06 0.22
C LEU A 52 -0.87 3.11 0.13
N HIS A 53 -1.74 3.40 -0.83
CA HIS A 53 -3.02 2.71 -0.95
C HIS A 53 -2.88 1.41 -1.73
N ARG A 54 -2.11 1.44 -2.81
CA ARG A 54 -1.92 0.29 -3.70
C ARG A 54 -0.53 0.30 -4.29
N THR A 55 0.10 -0.87 -4.29
CA THR A 55 1.35 -1.11 -5.00
C THR A 55 1.17 -2.38 -5.84
N VAL A 56 1.41 -2.26 -7.13
CA VAL A 56 1.31 -3.37 -8.07
C VAL A 56 2.61 -3.48 -8.85
N VAL A 57 3.16 -4.69 -8.91
CA VAL A 57 4.32 -5.04 -9.75
C VAL A 57 3.87 -6.13 -10.70
N PHE A 58 4.19 -6.01 -11.99
CA PHE A 58 3.87 -7.03 -12.96
C PHE A 58 4.56 -8.36 -12.62
N PRO A 59 3.92 -9.51 -12.91
CA PRO A 59 4.44 -10.82 -12.54
C PRO A 59 5.89 -11.08 -12.95
N ASP A 60 6.29 -10.65 -14.15
CA ASP A 60 7.65 -10.83 -14.67
C ASP A 60 8.72 -10.06 -13.89
N PHE A 61 8.32 -9.10 -13.06
CA PHE A 61 9.20 -8.23 -12.28
C PHE A 61 9.06 -8.44 -10.77
N GLN A 62 8.24 -9.39 -10.35
CA GLN A 62 8.05 -9.70 -8.93
C GLN A 62 9.26 -10.48 -8.38
N GLY A 63 9.49 -10.34 -7.07
CA GLY A 63 10.53 -11.08 -6.35
C GLY A 63 11.94 -10.51 -6.44
N ILE A 64 12.14 -9.39 -7.13
CA ILE A 64 13.46 -8.74 -7.27
C ILE A 64 13.58 -7.41 -6.51
N GLY A 65 12.61 -7.08 -5.66
CA GLY A 65 12.67 -5.91 -4.78
C GLY A 65 12.12 -4.61 -5.36
N ILE A 66 11.48 -4.63 -6.52
CA ILE A 66 10.94 -3.43 -7.18
C ILE A 66 9.85 -2.79 -6.33
N GLY A 67 8.91 -3.58 -5.78
CA GLY A 67 7.84 -3.07 -4.94
C GLY A 67 8.37 -2.36 -3.69
N THR A 68 9.35 -2.94 -3.03
CA THR A 68 10.00 -2.36 -1.84
C THR A 68 10.76 -1.07 -2.21
N ALA A 69 11.53 -1.09 -3.29
CA ALA A 69 12.28 0.08 -3.74
C ALA A 69 11.36 1.23 -4.13
N LEU A 70 10.27 0.95 -4.82
CA LEU A 70 9.28 1.95 -5.21
C LEU A 70 8.59 2.55 -3.99
N THR A 71 8.21 1.73 -3.03
CA THR A 71 7.60 2.14 -1.77
C THR A 71 8.52 3.06 -0.98
N ASP A 72 9.78 2.70 -0.82
CA ASP A 72 10.78 3.51 -0.10
C ASP A 72 11.05 4.83 -0.81
N PHE A 73 11.16 4.79 -2.13
CA PHE A 73 11.39 5.99 -2.95
C PHE A 73 10.25 7.01 -2.81
N VAL A 74 9.02 6.54 -2.89
CA VAL A 74 7.85 7.42 -2.77
C VAL A 74 7.72 7.97 -1.35
N ALA A 75 7.98 7.15 -0.34
CA ALA A 75 7.97 7.59 1.05
C ALA A 75 9.03 8.66 1.31
N GLU A 76 10.22 8.53 0.72
CA GLU A 76 11.28 9.54 0.82
C GLU A 76 10.90 10.87 0.19
N ILE A 77 10.21 10.85 -0.97
CA ILE A 77 9.67 12.07 -1.60
C ILE A 77 8.74 12.79 -0.65
N TYR A 78 7.78 12.07 -0.05
CA TYR A 78 6.83 12.68 0.88
C TYR A 78 7.51 13.20 2.15
N LYS A 79 8.50 12.48 2.67
CA LYS A 79 9.29 12.93 3.82
C LYS A 79 10.01 14.26 3.53
N LYS A 80 10.63 14.39 2.35
CA LYS A 80 11.27 15.64 1.91
C LYS A 80 10.29 16.78 1.75
N GLU A 81 9.03 16.49 1.44
CA GLU A 81 7.95 17.48 1.38
C GLU A 81 7.36 17.83 2.77
N GLY A 82 7.92 17.31 3.86
CA GLY A 82 7.43 17.52 5.21
C GLY A 82 6.18 16.71 5.56
N ARG A 83 5.92 15.63 4.83
CA ARG A 83 4.73 14.79 4.98
C ARG A 83 5.09 13.43 5.55
N LYS A 84 4.14 12.79 6.21
CA LYS A 84 4.28 11.45 6.76
C LYS A 84 3.67 10.42 5.82
N MET A 85 4.30 9.26 5.73
CA MET A 85 3.82 8.14 4.92
C MET A 85 3.54 6.93 5.81
N ILE A 86 2.36 6.34 5.62
CA ILE A 86 1.96 5.11 6.29
C ILE A 86 1.56 4.04 5.28
N ILE A 87 1.73 2.79 5.70
CA ILE A 87 1.24 1.61 4.99
C ILE A 87 0.46 0.75 5.97
N THR A 88 -0.72 0.29 5.55
CA THR A 88 -1.46 -0.75 6.26
C THR A 88 -1.64 -1.94 5.33
N THR A 89 -1.17 -3.10 5.73
CA THR A 89 -1.18 -4.29 4.87
C THR A 89 -1.42 -5.57 5.68
N SER A 90 -2.02 -6.55 5.04
CA SER A 90 -2.14 -7.93 5.54
C SER A 90 -1.32 -8.92 4.71
N ASN A 91 -0.63 -8.45 3.67
CA ASN A 91 0.19 -9.30 2.82
C ASN A 91 1.45 -9.76 3.56
N PRO A 92 1.66 -11.07 3.78
CA PRO A 92 2.81 -11.58 4.54
C PRO A 92 4.17 -11.19 3.98
N ALA A 93 4.33 -11.19 2.66
CA ALA A 93 5.59 -10.81 2.01
C ALA A 93 5.92 -9.33 2.24
N CYS A 94 4.92 -8.46 2.13
CA CYS A 94 5.06 -7.03 2.40
C CYS A 94 5.38 -6.78 3.88
N ILE A 95 4.67 -7.44 4.79
CA ILE A 95 4.92 -7.33 6.23
C ILE A 95 6.35 -7.75 6.55
N HIS A 96 6.81 -8.87 6.01
CA HIS A 96 8.17 -9.36 6.22
C HIS A 96 9.22 -8.36 5.74
N ALA A 97 9.06 -7.83 4.53
CA ALA A 97 9.98 -6.84 3.95
C ALA A 97 10.03 -5.55 4.79
N LEU A 98 8.87 -5.04 5.21
CA LEU A 98 8.80 -3.82 6.02
C LEU A 98 9.37 -4.00 7.43
N LYS A 99 9.17 -5.17 8.04
CA LYS A 99 9.76 -5.48 9.35
C LYS A 99 11.29 -5.58 9.30
N LYS A 100 11.84 -6.08 8.22
CA LYS A 100 13.30 -6.15 8.02
C LYS A 100 13.92 -4.80 7.72
N SER A 101 13.15 -3.87 7.19
CA SER A 101 13.63 -2.55 6.82
C SER A 101 13.88 -1.71 8.07
N ASN A 102 15.02 -1.02 8.13
CA ASN A 102 15.30 -0.01 9.15
C ASN A 102 14.66 1.35 8.85
N LYS A 103 13.98 1.48 7.71
CA LYS A 103 13.32 2.70 7.26
C LYS A 103 11.86 2.80 7.70
N TRP A 104 11.28 1.69 8.11
CA TRP A 104 9.88 1.60 8.50
C TRP A 104 9.74 1.13 9.94
N ARG A 105 8.83 1.75 10.66
CA ARG A 105 8.50 1.40 12.04
C ARG A 105 7.09 0.85 12.11
N THR A 106 6.91 -0.30 12.77
CA THR A 106 5.57 -0.84 13.07
C THR A 106 4.86 0.07 14.06
N THR A 107 3.68 0.55 13.72
CA THR A 107 2.89 1.44 14.58
C THR A 107 1.67 0.76 15.18
N HIS A 108 1.10 -0.20 14.49
CA HIS A 108 -0.09 -0.91 14.96
C HIS A 108 -0.14 -2.31 14.38
N ILE A 109 -0.60 -3.25 15.20
CA ILE A 109 -0.91 -4.63 14.81
C ILE A 109 -2.36 -4.86 15.22
N GLY A 110 -3.24 -5.09 14.24
CA GLY A 110 -4.65 -5.30 14.48
C GLY A 110 -5.14 -6.60 13.84
N ARG A 111 -6.09 -7.24 14.52
CA ARG A 111 -6.96 -8.21 13.86
C ARG A 111 -8.21 -7.47 13.43
N VAL A 112 -8.74 -7.80 12.27
CA VAL A 112 -10.11 -7.38 11.93
C VAL A 112 -10.99 -8.04 12.98
N SER A 113 -11.42 -7.27 13.99
CA SER A 113 -12.35 -7.75 14.99
C SER A 113 -13.57 -8.29 14.27
N LYS A 114 -14.12 -9.40 14.78
CA LYS A 114 -15.49 -9.77 14.46
C LYS A 114 -16.36 -8.59 14.88
N LEU A 115 -16.61 -7.67 13.99
CA LEU A 115 -17.65 -6.67 14.19
C LEU A 115 -18.92 -7.43 14.46
N GLY A 116 -19.44 -7.24 15.68
CA GLY A 116 -20.51 -8.05 16.20
C GLY A 116 -21.63 -8.23 15.19
N LYS A 117 -22.07 -9.45 15.10
CA LYS A 117 -23.38 -9.97 14.64
C LYS A 117 -24.26 -9.16 13.67
N THR A 118 -23.71 -8.31 12.85
CA THR A 118 -24.47 -7.72 11.74
C THR A 118 -24.28 -8.61 10.52
N SER A 119 -25.27 -9.41 10.25
CA SER A 119 -25.31 -10.46 9.24
C SER A 119 -25.13 -10.01 7.78
N PHE A 120 -24.94 -8.73 7.53
CA PHE A 120 -24.88 -8.17 6.19
C PHE A 120 -23.53 -8.31 5.47
N TYR A 121 -22.46 -8.70 6.19
CA TYR A 121 -21.09 -8.75 5.64
C TYR A 121 -20.40 -10.11 5.73
N ASN A 122 -21.16 -11.17 5.93
CA ASN A 122 -20.60 -12.52 6.14
C ASN A 122 -19.77 -13.10 4.98
N GLY A 123 -19.71 -12.44 3.83
CA GLY A 123 -18.95 -12.91 2.67
C GLY A 123 -17.65 -12.16 2.39
N ILE A 124 -17.40 -11.01 3.03
CA ILE A 124 -16.34 -10.09 2.62
C ILE A 124 -15.23 -9.95 3.68
N ILE A 125 -15.49 -10.32 4.92
CA ILE A 125 -14.53 -10.16 6.01
C ILE A 125 -13.80 -11.49 6.22
N SER A 126 -12.55 -11.52 5.79
CA SER A 126 -11.61 -12.55 6.19
C SER A 126 -11.28 -12.35 7.68
N ASN A 127 -12.03 -13.02 8.56
CA ASN A 127 -12.00 -12.84 10.02
C ASN A 127 -10.67 -13.20 10.69
N ASN A 128 -9.66 -13.70 9.93
CA ASN A 128 -8.39 -14.20 10.46
C ASN A 128 -7.17 -13.44 9.95
N ARG A 129 -7.35 -12.36 9.20
CA ARG A 129 -6.21 -11.59 8.70
C ARG A 129 -5.72 -10.62 9.77
N ILE A 130 -4.42 -10.75 10.10
CA ILE A 130 -3.71 -9.76 10.90
C ILE A 130 -3.24 -8.66 9.96
N THR A 131 -3.60 -7.42 10.27
CA THR A 131 -3.10 -6.25 9.57
C THR A 131 -1.98 -5.59 10.36
N PHE A 132 -0.96 -5.14 9.65
CA PHE A 132 0.16 -4.38 10.20
C PHE A 132 0.14 -2.97 9.60
N SER A 133 0.32 -1.99 10.46
CA SER A 133 0.52 -0.60 10.03
C SER A 133 1.96 -0.20 10.30
N PHE A 134 2.57 0.46 9.31
CA PHE A 134 3.94 0.95 9.36
C PHE A 134 3.97 2.43 9.04
N GLU A 135 4.94 3.13 9.62
CA GLU A 135 5.23 4.53 9.33
C GLU A 135 6.69 4.65 8.87
N TYR A 136 6.91 5.43 7.82
CA TYR A 136 8.25 5.73 7.32
C TYR A 136 8.97 6.71 8.26
N LEU A 137 10.21 6.40 8.58
CA LEU A 137 11.05 7.16 9.52
C LEU A 137 11.71 8.40 8.93
#